data_e15e9ffbbb3df0eb6ad6dbc9320400da
#
_entry.id   e15e9ffbbb3df0eb6ad6dbc9320400da
#
_cell.length_a   1.000
_cell.length_b   1.000
_cell.length_c   1.000
_cell.angle_alpha   90.00
_cell.angle_beta   90.00
_cell.angle_gamma   90.00
#
_symmetry.space_group_name_H-M   'P 1'
#
loop_
_entity.id
_entity.type
_entity.pdbx_description
1 polymer ?
#
loop_
_entity_poly.entity_id
_entity_poly.type
_entity_poly.pdbx_seq_one_letter_code
_entity_poly.pdbx_strand_id
1 'polypeptide(L)'
;MMTVVKEPAAPAISAPWAMRDKIAFAGIGTTRYGNFPATDSYGLGCEALNAALDDAGLRPQDIDGLIVNRIPSYERFAEMMGINPQFCLLTEAPGRFSGVSLALAAQAIASGAAKTVALVYGNNGRSVRMRYGGGDSQWSPWGMTSPGASHAM
;
A
#
# COMPACT_ATOMS: atom_id res chain seq x y z
N MET A 1 17.21 -24.29 37.89
CA MET A 1 18.29 -24.29 36.90
C MET A 1 17.69 -23.68 35.62
N MET A 2 17.95 -22.37 35.32
CA MET A 2 17.46 -21.70 34.13
C MET A 2 18.46 -21.94 33.01
N THR A 3 18.04 -22.60 31.95
CA THR A 3 18.84 -22.77 30.73
C THR A 3 18.56 -21.60 29.79
N VAL A 4 19.58 -20.83 29.49
CA VAL A 4 19.50 -19.78 28.45
C VAL A 4 19.47 -20.51 27.12
N VAL A 5 18.32 -20.48 26.44
CA VAL A 5 18.22 -20.90 25.05
C VAL A 5 18.95 -19.84 24.24
N LYS A 6 20.07 -20.19 23.65
CA LYS A 6 20.82 -19.35 22.74
C LYS A 6 19.98 -19.25 21.45
N GLU A 7 19.25 -18.14 21.27
CA GLU A 7 18.60 -17.86 19.98
C GLU A 7 19.65 -17.94 18.87
N PRO A 8 19.33 -18.62 17.76
CA PRO A 8 20.18 -18.55 16.57
C PRO A 8 20.29 -17.07 16.22
N ALA A 9 21.52 -16.60 16.06
CA ALA A 9 21.78 -15.22 15.64
C ALA A 9 20.95 -14.94 14.38
N ALA A 10 20.04 -13.98 14.48
CA ALA A 10 19.29 -13.52 13.33
C ALA A 10 20.31 -13.19 12.23
N PRO A 11 20.09 -13.60 10.99
CA PRO A 11 21.00 -13.27 9.91
C PRO A 11 21.13 -11.75 9.91
N ALA A 12 22.35 -11.27 10.11
CA ALA A 12 22.63 -9.86 10.08
C ALA A 12 22.11 -9.33 8.74
N ILE A 13 21.15 -8.41 8.76
CA ILE A 13 20.77 -7.64 7.56
C ILE A 13 21.99 -6.75 7.28
N SER A 14 23.02 -7.33 6.73
CA SER A 14 24.35 -6.77 6.73
C SER A 14 24.62 -5.83 5.57
N ALA A 15 23.65 -5.65 4.65
CA ALA A 15 23.84 -4.70 3.56
C ALA A 15 22.51 -4.26 2.93
N PRO A 16 22.43 -3.04 2.38
CA PRO A 16 21.29 -2.53 1.60
C PRO A 16 20.89 -3.45 0.43
N TRP A 17 21.78 -4.32 0.01
CA TRP A 17 21.64 -5.27 -1.08
C TRP A 17 21.05 -6.63 -0.69
N ALA A 18 20.78 -6.87 0.58
CA ALA A 18 20.29 -8.17 1.06
C ALA A 18 18.92 -8.57 0.46
N MET A 19 18.13 -7.59 0.03
CA MET A 19 16.84 -7.80 -0.64
C MET A 19 16.91 -7.79 -2.17
N ARG A 20 18.08 -7.51 -2.73
CA ARG A 20 18.26 -7.47 -4.19
C ARG A 20 17.95 -8.84 -4.78
N ASP A 21 17.18 -8.83 -5.85
CA ASP A 21 16.81 -10.03 -6.63
C ASP A 21 16.03 -11.10 -5.82
N LYS A 22 15.44 -10.71 -4.65
CA LYS A 22 14.64 -11.61 -3.80
C LYS A 22 13.17 -11.29 -3.77
N ILE A 23 12.78 -10.13 -4.24
CA ILE A 23 11.41 -9.64 -4.27
C ILE A 23 11.10 -9.15 -5.66
N ALA A 24 9.95 -9.53 -6.19
CA ALA A 24 9.52 -9.17 -7.54
C ALA A 24 8.11 -8.57 -7.51
N PHE A 25 7.79 -7.79 -8.52
CA PHE A 25 6.42 -7.45 -8.85
C PHE A 25 5.79 -8.64 -9.57
N ALA A 26 4.69 -9.17 -9.02
CA ALA A 26 3.98 -10.30 -9.61
C ALA A 26 2.94 -9.85 -10.64
N GLY A 27 2.28 -8.72 -10.39
CA GLY A 27 1.26 -8.19 -11.28
C GLY A 27 0.99 -6.71 -11.04
N ILE A 28 0.42 -6.06 -12.04
CA ILE A 28 0.07 -4.65 -12.04
C ILE A 28 -1.35 -4.47 -12.55
N GLY A 29 -2.15 -3.67 -11.85
CA GLY A 29 -3.51 -3.36 -12.24
C GLY A 29 -3.83 -1.88 -12.05
N THR A 30 -4.64 -1.34 -12.93
CA THR A 30 -5.10 0.05 -12.85
C THR A 30 -6.50 0.18 -13.42
N THR A 31 -7.27 1.13 -12.90
CA THR A 31 -8.54 1.52 -13.48
C THR A 31 -8.33 2.49 -14.65
N ARG A 32 -9.37 2.76 -15.38
CA ARG A 32 -9.38 3.92 -16.30
C ARG A 32 -9.29 5.21 -15.49
N TYR A 33 -8.65 6.21 -16.05
CA TYR A 33 -8.61 7.55 -15.46
C TYR A 33 -9.85 8.35 -15.88
N GLY A 34 -10.48 9.01 -14.91
CA GLY A 34 -11.68 9.77 -15.24
C GLY A 34 -12.42 10.34 -14.03
N ASN A 35 -13.67 10.70 -14.27
CA ASN A 35 -14.63 11.10 -13.26
C ASN A 35 -15.61 9.94 -13.06
N PHE A 36 -15.66 9.39 -11.86
CA PHE A 36 -16.48 8.23 -11.50
C PHE A 36 -17.37 8.56 -10.30
N PRO A 37 -18.44 9.36 -10.48
CA PRO A 37 -19.28 9.83 -9.38
C PRO A 37 -20.07 8.71 -8.69
N ALA A 38 -20.23 7.57 -9.36
CA ALA A 38 -20.92 6.39 -8.83
C ALA A 38 -20.02 5.39 -8.10
N THR A 39 -18.70 5.67 -8.04
CA THR A 39 -17.72 4.75 -7.47
C THR A 39 -16.90 5.47 -6.42
N ASP A 40 -16.69 4.84 -5.28
CA ASP A 40 -15.83 5.34 -4.20
C ASP A 40 -14.38 4.82 -4.32
N SER A 41 -13.54 5.19 -3.36
CA SER A 41 -12.16 4.74 -3.31
C SER A 41 -12.01 3.23 -3.14
N TYR A 42 -12.97 2.60 -2.48
CA TYR A 42 -13.00 1.14 -2.33
C TYR A 42 -13.25 0.45 -3.67
N GLY A 43 -14.29 0.87 -4.40
CA GLY A 43 -14.64 0.29 -5.69
C GLY A 43 -13.51 0.43 -6.71
N LEU A 44 -12.85 1.60 -6.77
CA LEU A 44 -11.69 1.81 -7.63
C LEU A 44 -10.50 0.92 -7.21
N GLY A 45 -10.27 0.79 -5.92
CA GLY A 45 -9.23 -0.10 -5.39
C GLY A 45 -9.49 -1.57 -5.70
N CYS A 46 -10.73 -2.03 -5.57
CA CYS A 46 -11.13 -3.41 -5.92
C CYS A 46 -10.94 -3.69 -7.40
N GLU A 47 -11.37 -2.77 -8.29
CA GLU A 47 -11.18 -2.90 -9.73
C GLU A 47 -9.69 -3.03 -10.10
N ALA A 48 -8.85 -2.15 -9.54
CA ALA A 48 -7.42 -2.16 -9.78
C ALA A 48 -6.75 -3.44 -9.23
N LEU A 49 -7.13 -3.88 -8.04
CA LEU A 49 -6.55 -5.09 -7.46
C LEU A 49 -6.96 -6.35 -8.22
N ASN A 50 -8.22 -6.45 -8.67
CA ASN A 50 -8.64 -7.57 -9.50
C ASN A 50 -7.83 -7.62 -10.80
N ALA A 51 -7.61 -6.48 -11.47
CA ALA A 51 -6.76 -6.43 -12.65
C ALA A 51 -5.32 -6.87 -12.36
N ALA A 52 -4.76 -6.52 -11.20
CA ALA A 52 -3.43 -6.95 -10.80
C ALA A 52 -3.36 -8.45 -10.48
N LEU A 53 -4.41 -9.00 -9.87
CA LEU A 53 -4.51 -10.43 -9.60
C LEU A 53 -4.61 -11.24 -10.89
N ASP A 54 -5.41 -10.77 -11.85
CA ASP A 54 -5.53 -11.38 -13.17
C ASP A 54 -4.19 -11.37 -13.93
N ASP A 55 -3.47 -10.25 -13.89
CA ASP A 55 -2.13 -10.11 -14.49
C ASP A 55 -1.10 -11.06 -13.83
N ALA A 56 -1.20 -11.24 -12.52
CA ALA A 56 -0.33 -12.13 -11.75
C ALA A 56 -0.71 -13.62 -11.85
N GLY A 57 -1.92 -13.94 -12.29
CA GLY A 57 -2.48 -15.29 -12.19
C GLY A 57 -2.73 -15.73 -10.75
N LEU A 58 -2.99 -14.77 -9.85
CA LEU A 58 -3.24 -14.99 -8.43
C LEU A 58 -4.73 -14.83 -8.10
N ARG A 59 -5.12 -15.36 -6.96
CA ARG A 59 -6.45 -15.21 -6.39
C ARG A 59 -6.39 -14.33 -5.13
N PRO A 60 -7.50 -13.73 -4.68
CA PRO A 60 -7.54 -12.98 -3.43
C PRO A 60 -6.98 -13.76 -2.23
N GLN A 61 -7.20 -15.08 -2.16
CA GLN A 61 -6.73 -15.94 -1.07
C GLN A 61 -5.22 -16.15 -1.05
N ASP A 62 -4.54 -15.84 -2.14
CA ASP A 62 -3.08 -15.94 -2.24
C ASP A 62 -2.37 -14.69 -1.66
N ILE A 63 -3.16 -13.65 -1.27
CA ILE A 63 -2.67 -12.42 -0.64
C ILE A 63 -2.68 -12.57 0.87
N ASP A 64 -1.52 -12.48 1.51
CA ASP A 64 -1.34 -12.54 2.96
C ASP A 64 -0.82 -11.24 3.57
N GLY A 65 -0.54 -10.23 2.73
CA GLY A 65 -0.21 -8.88 3.14
C GLY A 65 -1.01 -7.83 2.36
N LEU A 66 -1.46 -6.76 3.05
CA LEU A 66 -2.25 -5.69 2.45
C LEU A 66 -1.78 -4.32 2.91
N ILE A 67 -1.39 -3.48 1.98
CA ILE A 67 -1.12 -2.06 2.25
C ILE A 67 -2.09 -1.23 1.40
N VAL A 68 -2.93 -0.44 2.06
CA VAL A 68 -3.87 0.44 1.38
C VAL A 68 -3.47 1.90 1.56
N ASN A 69 -3.72 2.70 0.53
CA ASN A 69 -3.50 4.14 0.55
C ASN A 69 -4.73 4.84 -0.03
N ARG A 70 -5.20 5.90 0.63
CA ARG A 70 -6.42 6.63 0.27
C ARG A 70 -7.71 5.81 0.31
N ILE A 71 -7.65 4.61 0.84
CA ILE A 71 -8.79 3.77 1.16
C ILE A 71 -8.99 3.85 2.67
N PRO A 72 -10.15 4.29 3.17
CA PRO A 72 -10.30 4.66 4.59
C PRO A 72 -10.13 3.51 5.59
N SER A 73 -10.42 2.27 5.21
CA SER A 73 -10.26 1.09 6.08
C SER A 73 -9.73 -0.08 5.27
N TYR A 74 -8.62 -0.66 5.73
CA TYR A 74 -8.08 -1.88 5.14
C TYR A 74 -8.94 -3.10 5.49
N GLU A 75 -9.58 -3.12 6.66
CA GLU A 75 -10.45 -4.21 7.10
C GLU A 75 -11.63 -4.37 6.15
N ARG A 76 -12.36 -3.25 5.91
CA ARG A 76 -13.47 -3.25 4.97
C ARG A 76 -13.03 -3.61 3.56
N PHE A 77 -11.87 -3.12 3.13
CA PHE A 77 -11.32 -3.45 1.82
C PHE A 77 -10.99 -4.94 1.70
N ALA A 78 -10.38 -5.53 2.74
CA ALA A 78 -10.07 -6.96 2.79
C ALA A 78 -11.34 -7.81 2.74
N GLU A 79 -12.39 -7.44 3.47
CA GLU A 79 -13.70 -8.09 3.41
C GLU A 79 -14.30 -8.05 1.99
N MET A 80 -14.29 -6.89 1.35
CA MET A 80 -14.81 -6.71 -0.01
C MET A 80 -14.07 -7.57 -1.03
N MET A 81 -12.79 -7.78 -0.85
CA MET A 81 -11.92 -8.57 -1.74
C MET A 81 -11.85 -10.06 -1.37
N GLY A 82 -12.39 -10.45 -0.20
CA GLY A 82 -12.25 -11.81 0.31
C GLY A 82 -10.81 -12.17 0.67
N ILE A 83 -10.03 -11.20 1.13
CA ILE A 83 -8.64 -11.37 1.58
C ILE A 83 -8.63 -11.52 3.10
N ASN A 84 -7.81 -12.45 3.62
CA ASN A 84 -7.55 -12.58 5.05
C ASN A 84 -6.06 -12.37 5.34
N PRO A 85 -5.58 -11.12 5.33
CA PRO A 85 -4.16 -10.83 5.42
C PRO A 85 -3.66 -10.93 6.87
N GLN A 86 -2.42 -11.42 7.03
CA GLN A 86 -1.71 -11.46 8.32
C GLN A 86 -0.93 -10.17 8.57
N PHE A 87 -0.57 -9.46 7.52
CA PHE A 87 0.10 -8.16 7.58
C PHE A 87 -0.79 -7.10 6.93
N CYS A 88 -1.12 -6.06 7.68
CA CYS A 88 -1.95 -4.95 7.20
C CYS A 88 -1.34 -3.61 7.55
N LEU A 89 -1.45 -2.66 6.63
CA LEU A 89 -1.04 -1.28 6.86
C LEU A 89 -1.97 -0.32 6.11
N LEU A 90 -2.42 0.71 6.81
CA LEU A 90 -3.05 1.88 6.22
C LEU A 90 -2.02 3.01 6.12
N THR A 91 -1.82 3.54 4.92
CA THR A 91 -0.99 4.72 4.72
C THR A 91 -1.86 5.87 4.23
N GLU A 92 -1.97 6.92 5.00
CA GLU A 92 -2.70 8.14 4.60
C GLU A 92 -1.87 9.08 3.72
N ALA A 93 -0.68 8.66 3.42
CA ALA A 93 0.27 9.48 2.70
C ALA A 93 -0.20 9.79 1.27
N PRO A 94 -0.02 11.02 0.78
CA PRO A 94 -0.23 11.36 -0.63
C PRO A 94 0.62 10.48 -1.55
N GLY A 95 0.23 10.36 -2.81
CA GLY A 95 0.83 9.45 -3.80
C GLY A 95 2.36 9.46 -3.91
N ARG A 96 3.04 10.55 -3.48
CA ARG A 96 4.51 10.62 -3.38
C ARG A 96 5.14 9.58 -2.45
N PHE A 97 4.35 8.92 -1.61
CA PHE A 97 4.81 7.87 -0.69
C PHE A 97 4.73 6.45 -1.27
N SER A 98 4.47 6.31 -2.56
CA SER A 98 4.46 4.99 -3.22
C SER A 98 5.78 4.24 -3.01
N GLY A 99 6.92 4.92 -3.08
CA GLY A 99 8.22 4.32 -2.79
C GLY A 99 8.35 3.81 -1.35
N VAL A 100 7.77 4.53 -0.39
CA VAL A 100 7.75 4.11 1.03
C VAL A 100 6.89 2.86 1.19
N SER A 101 5.71 2.82 0.58
CA SER A 101 4.83 1.65 0.61
C SER A 101 5.49 0.41 -0.01
N LEU A 102 6.21 0.59 -1.11
CA LEU A 102 7.02 -0.47 -1.71
C LEU A 102 8.11 -0.97 -0.77
N ALA A 103 8.84 -0.06 -0.11
CA ALA A 103 9.87 -0.44 0.85
C ALA A 103 9.27 -1.20 2.05
N LEU A 104 8.11 -0.79 2.54
CA LEU A 104 7.40 -1.48 3.63
C LEU A 104 6.92 -2.87 3.22
N ALA A 105 6.39 -3.02 2.00
CA ALA A 105 6.02 -4.33 1.46
C ALA A 105 7.24 -5.25 1.34
N ALA A 106 8.35 -4.72 0.82
CA ALA A 106 9.59 -5.46 0.72
C ALA A 106 10.11 -5.91 2.09
N GLN A 107 10.03 -5.05 3.10
CA GLN A 107 10.41 -5.39 4.48
C GLN A 107 9.49 -6.46 5.08
N ALA A 108 8.17 -6.38 4.85
CA ALA A 108 7.22 -7.39 5.30
C ALA A 108 7.54 -8.77 4.72
N ILE A 109 7.87 -8.83 3.43
CA ILE A 109 8.28 -10.08 2.77
C ILE A 109 9.63 -10.57 3.31
N ALA A 110 10.61 -9.69 3.40
CA ALA A 110 11.95 -10.05 3.86
C ALA A 110 11.98 -10.54 5.32
N SER A 111 11.10 -10.02 6.17
CA SER A 111 10.95 -10.45 7.56
C SER A 111 10.10 -11.70 7.75
N GLY A 112 9.44 -12.18 6.68
CA GLY A 112 8.51 -13.30 6.76
C GLY A 112 7.14 -12.95 7.34
N ALA A 113 6.83 -11.65 7.51
CA ALA A 113 5.51 -11.21 7.95
C ALA A 113 4.43 -11.42 6.88
N ALA A 114 4.81 -11.46 5.62
CA ALA A 114 3.97 -11.82 4.49
C ALA A 114 4.80 -12.45 3.37
N LYS A 115 4.14 -13.16 2.45
CA LYS A 115 4.75 -13.71 1.23
C LYS A 115 4.32 -12.94 0.00
N THR A 116 3.06 -12.53 -0.05
CA THR A 116 2.45 -11.82 -1.17
C THR A 116 1.71 -10.60 -0.65
N VAL A 117 2.24 -9.42 -0.94
CA VAL A 117 1.68 -8.16 -0.45
C VAL A 117 0.98 -7.42 -1.59
N ALA A 118 -0.31 -7.14 -1.42
CA ALA A 118 -1.04 -6.22 -2.28
C ALA A 118 -0.82 -4.78 -1.83
N LEU A 119 -0.40 -3.93 -2.76
CA LEU A 119 -0.33 -2.48 -2.59
C LEU A 119 -1.47 -1.84 -3.36
N VAL A 120 -2.42 -1.22 -2.67
CA VAL A 120 -3.61 -0.67 -3.31
C VAL A 120 -3.75 0.82 -3.03
N TYR A 121 -3.92 1.58 -4.09
CA TYR A 121 -4.24 3.01 -4.02
C TYR A 121 -5.62 3.25 -4.61
N GLY A 122 -6.57 3.70 -3.79
CA GLY A 122 -7.91 4.04 -4.24
C GLY A 122 -8.20 5.52 -4.00
N ASN A 123 -8.51 6.26 -5.04
CA ASN A 123 -8.77 7.69 -4.92
C ASN A 123 -9.81 8.18 -5.95
N ASN A 124 -10.98 8.56 -5.46
CA ASN A 124 -12.04 9.18 -6.25
C ASN A 124 -12.14 10.70 -6.05
N GLY A 125 -11.11 11.32 -5.48
CA GLY A 125 -11.13 12.72 -5.08
C GLY A 125 -11.51 13.69 -6.20
N ARG A 126 -11.19 13.40 -7.47
CA ARG A 126 -11.65 14.18 -8.62
C ARG A 126 -13.17 14.15 -8.73
N SER A 127 -13.77 12.99 -8.53
CA SER A 127 -15.23 12.81 -8.64
C SER A 127 -16.00 13.53 -7.54
N VAL A 128 -15.43 13.59 -6.34
CA VAL A 128 -16.00 14.30 -5.19
C VAL A 128 -15.49 15.74 -5.05
N ARG A 129 -14.80 16.25 -6.06
CA ARG A 129 -14.23 17.61 -6.11
C ARG A 129 -13.31 17.92 -4.92
N MET A 130 -12.57 16.91 -4.43
CA MET A 130 -11.61 17.10 -3.36
C MET A 130 -10.52 18.06 -3.81
N ARG A 131 -10.18 19.03 -2.96
CA ARG A 131 -9.04 19.91 -3.20
C ARG A 131 -7.75 19.16 -2.92
N TYR A 132 -6.85 19.15 -3.90
CA TYR A 132 -5.49 18.66 -3.75
C TYR A 132 -4.56 19.86 -3.63
N GLY A 133 -3.71 19.85 -2.65
CA GLY A 133 -2.71 20.90 -2.44
C GLY A 133 -2.81 21.52 -1.07
N GLY A 134 -1.75 22.18 -0.71
CA GLY A 134 -1.40 22.49 0.67
C GLY A 134 -2.14 23.63 1.35
N GLY A 135 -3.26 24.11 0.84
CA GLY A 135 -3.93 25.28 1.40
C GLY A 135 -4.52 25.10 2.81
N ASP A 136 -4.84 23.88 3.19
CA ASP A 136 -5.55 23.60 4.45
C ASP A 136 -4.73 22.77 5.44
N SER A 137 -3.45 22.61 5.21
CA SER A 137 -2.60 21.81 6.09
C SER A 137 -2.09 22.60 7.30
N GLN A 138 -2.99 23.19 8.03
CA GLN A 138 -2.71 23.69 9.38
C GLN A 138 -2.15 22.60 10.32
N TRP A 139 -2.17 21.37 9.84
CA TRP A 139 -1.74 20.17 10.57
C TRP A 139 -0.40 19.58 10.11
N SER A 140 0.25 20.15 9.10
CA SER A 140 1.60 19.71 8.76
C SER A 140 2.62 20.39 9.65
N PRO A 141 3.20 19.72 10.64
CA PRO A 141 4.24 20.30 11.48
C PRO A 141 5.52 20.67 10.71
N TRP A 142 5.60 20.28 9.45
CA TRP A 142 6.79 20.43 8.60
C TRP A 142 6.70 21.58 7.61
N GLY A 143 5.63 22.35 7.60
CA GLY A 143 5.46 23.47 6.68
C GLY A 143 5.62 23.10 5.18
N MET A 144 5.48 21.82 4.85
CA MET A 144 5.71 21.30 3.49
C MET A 144 4.64 21.66 2.49
N THR A 145 3.70 22.45 2.89
CA THR A 145 2.66 22.98 2.05
C THR A 145 2.85 24.47 1.92
N SER A 146 3.90 24.86 1.21
CA SER A 146 3.95 26.23 0.73
C SER A 146 2.75 26.47 -0.19
N PRO A 147 2.18 27.66 -0.19
CA PRO A 147 1.08 28.04 -1.10
C PRO A 147 1.39 27.83 -2.58
N GLY A 148 2.67 27.66 -2.93
CA GLY A 148 3.11 27.35 -4.29
C GLY A 148 3.30 25.87 -4.60
N ALA A 149 3.13 24.98 -3.61
CA ALA A 149 3.19 23.54 -3.84
C ALA A 149 1.82 22.94 -4.22
N SER A 150 0.95 23.72 -4.82
CA SER A 150 -0.22 23.18 -5.48
C SER A 150 0.28 22.23 -6.56
N HIS A 151 0.05 20.97 -6.39
CA HIS A 151 0.12 20.06 -7.50
C HIS A 151 -0.97 20.50 -8.45
N ALA A 152 -0.54 21.27 -9.41
CA ALA A 152 -1.40 21.58 -10.50
C ALA A 152 -2.02 20.29 -10.98
N MET A 153 -3.25 20.13 -10.76
CA MET A 153 -4.30 19.86 -11.70
C MET A 153 -4.28 18.49 -12.34
#